data_71505edf66453db82fa84c8720afb604
#
_entry.id   71505edf66453db82fa84c8720afb604
#
_cell.length_a   1.000
_cell.length_b   1.000
_cell.length_c   1.000
_cell.angle_alpha   90.00
_cell.angle_beta   90.00
_cell.angle_gamma   90.00
#
_symmetry.space_group_name_H-M   'P 1'
#
loop_
_entity.id
_entity.type
_entity.pdbx_description
1 polymer ?
#
loop_
_entity_poly.entity_id
_entity_poly.type
_entity_poly.pdbx_seq_one_letter_code
_entity_poly.pdbx_strand_id
1 'polypeptide(L)'
;MKLYKIYSRAIGLLFALSLLCVGCENEDILDINDLEISPSNPESVVIVEPDDGITSVNALTKAINENGDATYILRRDGVYYMEGKNVFKHNVVIKAENGSGKMPIIQPICDAQGALNADMIRLEGSATFENIYIIGKDAATGNLMQRLFRIDESNVRLKFDNCFIDHCRNFCIRTDNVNNKIYLNNSTIRNLALTSDPANGRLIDSRGNEQDSIVINNCYVYNNTAHIVRFDNVVTNYFGIKHSTFYNVGHHIQINYAIKVEIENNIFANVGWKSSAESDVFWQISIPKKDERAQDISTLDSQLKFMIK
;
A
#
# COMPACT_ATOMS: atom_id res chain seq x y z
N MET A 1 -68.53 2.66 18.14
CA MET A 1 -68.11 2.00 16.90
C MET A 1 -67.24 2.90 15.98
N LYS A 2 -66.60 3.98 16.47
CA LYS A 2 -65.69 4.86 15.70
C LYS A 2 -64.21 4.79 16.12
N LEU A 3 -63.88 4.24 17.27
CA LEU A 3 -62.48 4.13 17.74
C LEU A 3 -61.70 2.96 17.09
N TYR A 4 -62.36 1.86 16.72
CA TYR A 4 -61.69 0.68 16.17
C TYR A 4 -61.16 0.90 14.73
N LYS A 5 -61.66 1.88 13.98
CA LYS A 5 -61.20 2.20 12.62
C LYS A 5 -59.91 3.05 12.57
N ILE A 6 -59.58 3.74 13.67
CA ILE A 6 -58.37 4.59 13.71
C ILE A 6 -57.16 3.75 14.06
N TYR A 7 -57.28 2.74 14.90
CA TYR A 7 -56.18 1.85 15.26
C TYR A 7 -55.74 0.93 14.14
N SER A 8 -56.66 0.45 13.30
CA SER A 8 -56.30 -0.43 12.18
C SER A 8 -55.54 0.29 11.07
N ARG A 9 -55.73 1.61 10.91
CA ARG A 9 -54.98 2.41 9.93
C ARG A 9 -53.62 2.85 10.45
N ALA A 10 -53.42 3.04 11.75
CA ALA A 10 -52.17 3.38 12.36
C ALA A 10 -51.19 2.16 12.39
N ILE A 11 -51.73 0.98 12.63
CA ILE A 11 -50.94 -0.27 12.62
C ILE A 11 -50.50 -0.64 11.16
N GLY A 12 -51.36 -0.41 10.18
CA GLY A 12 -51.00 -0.60 8.78
C GLY A 12 -49.91 0.37 8.28
N LEU A 13 -49.92 1.60 8.78
CA LEU A 13 -48.90 2.59 8.43
C LEU A 13 -47.54 2.32 9.10
N LEU A 14 -47.53 1.81 10.32
CA LEU A 14 -46.29 1.39 11.00
C LEU A 14 -45.66 0.14 10.37
N PHE A 15 -46.48 -0.79 9.85
CA PHE A 15 -45.97 -1.95 9.13
C PHE A 15 -45.47 -1.59 7.72
N ALA A 16 -46.05 -0.61 7.06
CA ALA A 16 -45.60 -0.14 5.76
C ALA A 16 -44.27 0.68 5.88
N LEU A 17 -44.05 1.39 6.99
CA LEU A 17 -42.79 2.09 7.23
C LEU A 17 -41.65 1.14 7.64
N SER A 18 -41.92 0.00 8.26
CA SER A 18 -40.91 -0.98 8.61
C SER A 18 -40.45 -1.84 7.41
N LEU A 19 -41.23 -1.91 6.34
CA LEU A 19 -40.86 -2.59 5.10
C LEU A 19 -40.04 -1.72 4.12
N LEU A 20 -39.95 -0.41 4.39
CA LEU A 20 -39.12 0.50 3.58
C LEU A 20 -37.67 0.63 4.10
N CYS A 21 -37.36 -0.02 5.22
CA CYS A 21 -35.98 -0.05 5.75
C CYS A 21 -35.23 -1.37 5.42
N VAL A 22 -35.79 -2.26 4.60
CA VAL A 22 -35.11 -3.49 4.13
C VAL A 22 -34.72 -3.28 2.66
N GLY A 23 -33.83 -2.34 2.46
CA GLY A 23 -33.27 -2.01 1.16
C GLY A 23 -31.93 -1.34 1.30
N CYS A 24 -31.18 -1.63 2.39
CA CYS A 24 -29.74 -1.55 2.30
C CYS A 24 -29.30 -2.84 1.64
N GLU A 25 -29.17 -2.82 0.32
CA GLU A 25 -28.28 -3.74 -0.35
C GLU A 25 -26.95 -3.64 0.39
N ASN A 26 -26.48 -4.75 0.93
CA ASN A 26 -25.09 -4.88 1.32
C ASN A 26 -24.31 -4.60 0.05
N GLU A 27 -23.90 -3.32 -0.13
CA GLU A 27 -22.80 -3.05 -1.03
C GLU A 27 -21.67 -3.91 -0.49
N ASP A 28 -21.20 -4.86 -1.28
CA ASP A 28 -20.05 -5.68 -0.97
C ASP A 28 -18.91 -4.74 -0.58
N ILE A 29 -18.84 -4.46 0.72
CA ILE A 29 -17.64 -3.89 1.32
C ILE A 29 -16.63 -4.99 1.08
N LEU A 30 -15.68 -4.73 0.20
CA LEU A 30 -14.52 -5.61 0.06
C LEU A 30 -13.99 -5.81 1.47
N ASP A 31 -14.28 -6.96 2.06
CA ASP A 31 -13.81 -7.26 3.40
C ASP A 31 -12.28 -7.34 3.28
N ILE A 32 -11.63 -6.40 3.96
CA ILE A 32 -10.16 -6.33 3.95
C ILE A 32 -9.57 -7.65 4.49
N ASN A 33 -10.38 -8.45 5.19
CA ASN A 33 -10.00 -9.76 5.71
C ASN A 33 -10.04 -10.87 4.66
N ASP A 34 -10.75 -10.71 3.53
CA ASP A 34 -10.73 -11.67 2.40
C ASP A 34 -9.43 -11.64 1.59
N LEU A 35 -8.43 -10.88 2.05
CA LEU A 35 -7.19 -10.63 1.35
C LEU A 35 -6.02 -11.46 1.87
N GLU A 36 -6.30 -12.64 2.43
CA GLU A 36 -5.21 -13.55 2.79
C GLU A 36 -4.52 -14.09 1.53
N ILE A 37 -3.23 -13.81 1.42
CA ILE A 37 -2.36 -14.55 0.51
C ILE A 37 -2.10 -15.87 1.21
N SER A 38 -2.76 -16.92 0.76
CA SER A 38 -2.29 -18.26 1.10
C SER A 38 -1.17 -18.60 0.12
N PRO A 39 0.03 -18.90 0.60
CA PRO A 39 1.06 -19.53 -0.24
C PRO A 39 0.46 -20.81 -0.85
N SER A 40 0.89 -21.19 -2.03
CA SER A 40 0.46 -22.44 -2.68
C SER A 40 0.72 -23.68 -1.81
N ASN A 41 1.64 -23.57 -0.87
CA ASN A 41 1.90 -24.55 0.19
C ASN A 41 1.82 -23.87 1.58
N PRO A 42 0.63 -23.68 2.15
CA PRO A 42 0.44 -22.97 3.42
C PRO A 42 1.12 -23.66 4.63
N GLU A 43 1.50 -24.92 4.51
CA GLU A 43 2.19 -25.66 5.55
C GLU A 43 3.72 -25.46 5.52
N SER A 44 4.25 -24.92 4.44
CA SER A 44 5.69 -24.67 4.34
C SER A 44 6.08 -23.45 5.16
N VAL A 45 6.86 -23.69 6.20
CA VAL A 45 7.43 -22.65 7.06
C VAL A 45 8.94 -22.74 7.05
N VAL A 46 9.60 -21.67 6.69
CA VAL A 46 11.05 -21.55 6.62
C VAL A 46 11.53 -20.53 7.64
N ILE A 47 12.39 -20.94 8.55
CA ILE A 47 13.06 -20.02 9.47
C ILE A 47 14.30 -19.49 8.77
N VAL A 48 14.43 -18.17 8.70
CA VAL A 48 15.58 -17.52 8.08
C VAL A 48 16.44 -16.92 9.18
N GLU A 49 17.69 -17.36 9.25
CA GLU A 49 18.66 -16.79 10.17
C GLU A 49 19.17 -15.45 9.64
N PRO A 50 19.48 -14.47 10.52
CA PRO A 50 19.93 -13.15 10.12
C PRO A 50 21.29 -13.17 9.43
N ASP A 51 21.52 -12.17 8.59
CA ASP A 51 22.82 -11.90 7.98
C ASP A 51 23.78 -11.23 8.98
N ASP A 52 25.10 -11.46 8.80
CA ASP A 52 26.14 -10.73 9.53
C ASP A 52 26.66 -9.48 8.80
N GLY A 53 26.28 -9.32 7.52
CA GLY A 53 26.67 -8.19 6.68
C GLY A 53 28.14 -8.22 6.22
N ILE A 54 28.88 -9.30 6.51
CA ILE A 54 30.30 -9.47 6.15
C ILE A 54 30.48 -10.76 5.35
N THR A 55 30.12 -11.89 5.93
CA THR A 55 30.24 -13.21 5.30
C THR A 55 28.90 -13.73 4.79
N SER A 56 27.81 -13.23 5.33
CA SER A 56 26.44 -13.53 4.87
C SER A 56 25.69 -12.26 4.51
N VAL A 57 25.10 -12.27 3.31
CA VAL A 57 24.16 -11.30 2.79
C VAL A 57 23.11 -12.01 1.96
N ASN A 58 21.92 -11.40 1.81
CA ASN A 58 20.81 -11.93 1.02
C ASN A 58 20.23 -13.26 1.56
N ALA A 59 20.32 -13.54 2.87
CA ALA A 59 19.79 -14.76 3.47
C ALA A 59 18.31 -14.97 3.14
N LEU A 60 17.50 -13.90 3.21
CA LEU A 60 16.08 -13.97 2.87
C LEU A 60 15.87 -14.29 1.39
N THR A 61 16.57 -13.63 0.48
CA THR A 61 16.45 -13.88 -0.98
C THR A 61 16.88 -15.30 -1.32
N LYS A 62 17.96 -15.80 -0.72
CA LYS A 62 18.41 -17.18 -0.90
C LYS A 62 17.37 -18.18 -0.43
N ALA A 63 16.82 -17.98 0.78
CA ALA A 63 15.79 -18.84 1.33
C ALA A 63 14.55 -18.90 0.42
N ILE A 64 14.10 -17.76 -0.12
CA ILE A 64 12.97 -17.70 -1.04
C ILE A 64 13.26 -18.44 -2.35
N ASN A 65 14.45 -18.26 -2.92
CA ASN A 65 14.83 -18.93 -4.15
C ASN A 65 14.95 -20.46 -3.99
N GLU A 66 15.32 -20.92 -2.81
CA GLU A 66 15.49 -22.35 -2.51
C GLU A 66 14.18 -23.05 -2.16
N ASN A 67 13.25 -22.35 -1.51
CA ASN A 67 12.04 -22.96 -0.94
C ASN A 67 10.73 -22.56 -1.63
N GLY A 68 10.75 -21.53 -2.48
CA GLY A 68 9.57 -21.14 -3.26
C GLY A 68 8.45 -20.48 -2.46
N ASP A 69 7.22 -20.84 -2.75
CA ASP A 69 6.01 -20.34 -2.07
C ASP A 69 5.97 -20.87 -0.63
N ALA A 70 6.15 -19.98 0.36
CA ALA A 70 6.19 -20.35 1.76
C ALA A 70 5.98 -19.16 2.71
N THR A 71 5.85 -19.48 4.00
CA THR A 71 5.93 -18.50 5.09
C THR A 71 7.37 -18.46 5.61
N TYR A 72 8.01 -17.31 5.53
CA TYR A 72 9.37 -17.05 5.99
C TYR A 72 9.35 -16.33 7.34
N ILE A 73 9.87 -16.98 8.37
CA ILE A 73 9.94 -16.44 9.72
C ILE A 73 11.33 -15.81 9.92
N LEU A 74 11.36 -14.51 10.14
CA LEU A 74 12.58 -13.76 10.45
C LEU A 74 12.76 -13.68 11.96
N ARG A 75 13.98 -13.96 12.43
CA ARG A 75 14.35 -13.86 13.85
C ARG A 75 14.22 -12.42 14.35
N ARG A 76 13.64 -12.24 15.52
CA ARG A 76 13.64 -10.94 16.19
C ARG A 76 15.07 -10.48 16.47
N ASP A 77 15.26 -9.17 16.54
CA ASP A 77 16.56 -8.50 16.68
C ASP A 77 17.53 -8.76 15.51
N GLY A 78 17.14 -9.58 14.52
CA GLY A 78 17.93 -9.91 13.34
C GLY A 78 17.94 -8.81 12.29
N VAL A 79 19.02 -8.78 11.49
CA VAL A 79 19.14 -7.90 10.32
C VAL A 79 19.31 -8.76 9.06
N TYR A 80 18.58 -8.41 8.01
CA TYR A 80 18.56 -9.10 6.72
C TYR A 80 19.00 -8.12 5.65
N TYR A 81 20.23 -8.29 5.18
CA TYR A 81 20.85 -7.38 4.23
C TYR A 81 20.49 -7.71 2.80
N MET A 82 20.11 -6.69 2.04
CA MET A 82 19.79 -6.77 0.62
C MET A 82 20.92 -6.15 -0.21
N GLU A 83 21.81 -6.99 -0.72
CA GLU A 83 22.87 -6.58 -1.62
C GLU A 83 22.48 -6.86 -3.08
N GLY A 84 22.76 -5.91 -3.97
CA GLY A 84 22.55 -6.09 -5.40
C GLY A 84 21.08 -6.21 -5.80
N LYS A 85 20.78 -7.13 -6.73
CA LYS A 85 19.43 -7.33 -7.28
C LYS A 85 18.72 -8.48 -6.55
N ASN A 86 17.69 -8.15 -5.76
CA ASN A 86 16.85 -9.12 -5.07
C ASN A 86 15.50 -9.24 -5.78
N VAL A 87 15.18 -10.43 -6.31
CA VAL A 87 13.93 -10.72 -7.02
C VAL A 87 13.17 -11.82 -6.30
N PHE A 88 11.95 -11.52 -5.88
CA PHE A 88 11.02 -12.48 -5.26
C PHE A 88 10.05 -12.95 -6.35
N LYS A 89 10.27 -14.17 -6.85
CA LYS A 89 9.47 -14.77 -7.93
C LYS A 89 8.27 -15.54 -7.44
N HIS A 90 8.22 -15.82 -6.15
CA HIS A 90 7.26 -16.67 -5.50
C HIS A 90 6.26 -15.87 -4.68
N ASN A 91 5.12 -16.50 -4.37
CA ASN A 91 4.17 -15.94 -3.42
C ASN A 91 4.67 -16.20 -2.00
N VAL A 92 4.95 -15.14 -1.25
CA VAL A 92 5.62 -15.24 0.03
C VAL A 92 4.88 -14.49 1.14
N VAL A 93 4.89 -15.08 2.34
CA VAL A 93 4.57 -14.37 3.58
C VAL A 93 5.85 -14.26 4.40
N ILE A 94 6.27 -13.05 4.70
CA ILE A 94 7.49 -12.73 5.45
C ILE A 94 7.06 -12.10 6.75
N LYS A 95 7.35 -12.73 7.88
CA LYS A 95 6.91 -12.24 9.18
C LYS A 95 7.94 -12.42 10.27
N ALA A 96 7.83 -11.58 11.28
CA ALA A 96 8.66 -11.71 12.47
C ALA A 96 8.32 -13.00 13.22
N GLU A 97 9.34 -13.60 13.84
CA GLU A 97 9.18 -14.64 14.84
C GLU A 97 8.26 -14.17 15.97
N ASN A 98 7.42 -15.06 16.48
CA ASN A 98 6.59 -14.77 17.64
C ASN A 98 7.45 -14.56 18.89
N GLY A 99 7.01 -13.70 19.80
CA GLY A 99 7.68 -13.47 21.07
C GLY A 99 8.11 -12.00 21.29
N SER A 100 9.02 -11.81 22.22
CA SER A 100 9.59 -10.50 22.57
C SER A 100 10.84 -10.19 21.76
N GLY A 101 11.24 -8.93 21.68
CA GLY A 101 12.38 -8.44 20.93
C GLY A 101 11.98 -7.41 19.90
N LYS A 102 12.96 -6.77 19.26
CA LYS A 102 12.73 -5.78 18.21
C LYS A 102 12.21 -6.46 16.93
N MET A 103 11.50 -5.73 16.11
CA MET A 103 11.16 -6.18 14.76
C MET A 103 12.44 -6.52 14.00
N PRO A 104 12.47 -7.63 13.25
CA PRO A 104 13.56 -7.90 12.32
C PRO A 104 13.68 -6.78 11.29
N ILE A 105 14.90 -6.46 10.88
CA ILE A 105 15.19 -5.36 9.99
C ILE A 105 15.57 -5.91 8.61
N ILE A 106 14.89 -5.44 7.58
CA ILE A 106 15.31 -5.61 6.19
C ILE A 106 15.91 -4.29 5.73
N GLN A 107 17.19 -4.30 5.32
CA GLN A 107 17.88 -3.08 4.89
C GLN A 107 18.86 -3.35 3.74
N PRO A 108 19.16 -2.34 2.91
CA PRO A 108 20.16 -2.48 1.88
C PRO A 108 21.58 -2.47 2.47
N ILE A 109 22.49 -3.09 1.73
CA ILE A 109 23.92 -2.92 1.90
C ILE A 109 24.56 -2.59 0.56
N CYS A 110 25.52 -1.67 0.55
CA CYS A 110 26.28 -1.34 -0.64
C CYS A 110 27.15 -2.54 -1.08
N ASP A 111 27.33 -2.67 -2.38
CA ASP A 111 28.30 -3.59 -2.95
C ASP A 111 29.75 -3.17 -2.65
N ALA A 112 30.71 -3.98 -3.10
CA ALA A 112 32.13 -3.71 -2.90
C ALA A 112 32.61 -2.40 -3.55
N GLN A 113 31.85 -1.82 -4.48
CA GLN A 113 32.09 -0.54 -5.12
C GLN A 113 31.44 0.64 -4.40
N GLY A 114 30.71 0.39 -3.30
CA GLY A 114 29.99 1.38 -2.53
C GLY A 114 28.67 1.82 -3.17
N ALA A 115 28.15 1.04 -4.11
CA ALA A 115 26.91 1.34 -4.82
C ALA A 115 25.71 0.54 -4.27
N LEU A 116 24.53 1.17 -4.32
CA LEU A 116 23.24 0.51 -4.08
C LEU A 116 22.58 0.21 -5.42
N ASN A 117 21.86 -0.92 -5.49
CA ASN A 117 20.98 -1.19 -6.62
C ASN A 117 19.84 -0.14 -6.64
N ALA A 118 19.21 0.05 -7.78
CA ALA A 118 18.08 0.98 -7.90
C ALA A 118 16.84 0.53 -7.11
N ASP A 119 16.58 -0.79 -7.06
CA ASP A 119 15.45 -1.39 -6.34
C ASP A 119 16.00 -2.30 -5.23
N MET A 120 15.47 -2.18 -4.01
CA MET A 120 15.87 -3.08 -2.91
C MET A 120 15.27 -4.47 -3.13
N ILE A 121 13.98 -4.53 -3.45
CA ILE A 121 13.26 -5.77 -3.71
C ILE A 121 12.39 -5.58 -4.97
N ARG A 122 12.50 -6.52 -5.91
CA ARG A 122 11.64 -6.63 -7.07
C ARG A 122 10.69 -7.80 -6.87
N LEU A 123 9.41 -7.59 -7.19
CA LEU A 123 8.36 -8.57 -6.98
C LEU A 123 7.86 -9.08 -8.33
N GLU A 124 8.05 -10.34 -8.58
CA GLU A 124 7.44 -11.12 -9.68
C GLU A 124 6.31 -12.03 -9.13
N GLY A 125 6.25 -12.25 -7.82
CA GLY A 125 5.18 -12.91 -7.10
C GLY A 125 4.56 -12.00 -6.02
N SER A 126 3.44 -12.43 -5.45
CA SER A 126 2.77 -11.72 -4.36
C SER A 126 3.55 -11.81 -3.05
N ALA A 127 3.54 -10.72 -2.27
CA ALA A 127 4.27 -10.68 -1.02
C ALA A 127 3.44 -10.03 0.11
N THR A 128 3.50 -10.64 1.29
CA THR A 128 2.99 -10.07 2.53
C THR A 128 4.14 -9.90 3.52
N PHE A 129 4.22 -8.73 4.14
CA PHE A 129 5.17 -8.42 5.19
C PHE A 129 4.40 -8.15 6.49
N GLU A 130 4.75 -8.83 7.59
CA GLU A 130 4.08 -8.70 8.88
C GLU A 130 5.07 -8.50 10.01
N ASN A 131 4.89 -7.43 10.79
CA ASN A 131 5.75 -7.12 11.94
C ASN A 131 7.23 -6.92 11.56
N ILE A 132 7.52 -6.29 10.41
CA ILE A 132 8.86 -6.09 9.87
C ILE A 132 9.22 -4.60 9.87
N TYR A 133 10.47 -4.29 10.21
CA TYR A 133 11.06 -2.98 9.98
C TYR A 133 11.86 -2.99 8.66
N ILE A 134 11.42 -2.19 7.70
CA ILE A 134 12.03 -2.06 6.39
C ILE A 134 12.64 -0.66 6.30
N ILE A 135 13.96 -0.58 6.10
CA ILE A 135 14.68 0.68 6.00
C ILE A 135 15.45 0.75 4.69
N GLY A 136 15.24 1.81 3.92
CA GLY A 136 15.91 2.02 2.65
C GLY A 136 17.22 2.82 2.76
N LYS A 137 17.96 2.64 3.84
CA LYS A 137 19.22 3.34 4.11
C LYS A 137 20.30 2.34 4.46
N ASP A 138 21.41 2.38 3.76
CA ASP A 138 22.61 1.64 4.13
C ASP A 138 23.19 2.20 5.42
N ALA A 139 23.45 1.32 6.40
CA ALA A 139 23.88 1.72 7.73
C ALA A 139 25.32 2.27 7.77
N ALA A 140 26.19 1.78 6.90
CA ALA A 140 27.60 2.15 6.88
C ALA A 140 27.85 3.47 6.13
N THR A 141 27.23 3.65 4.95
CA THR A 141 27.47 4.80 4.09
C THR A 141 26.43 5.92 4.26
N GLY A 142 25.24 5.58 4.77
CA GLY A 142 24.10 6.48 4.81
C GLY A 142 23.39 6.67 3.46
N ASN A 143 23.82 5.96 2.42
CA ASN A 143 23.22 6.03 1.09
C ASN A 143 21.78 5.52 1.12
N LEU A 144 20.91 6.19 0.32
CA LEU A 144 19.48 5.86 0.26
C LEU A 144 19.14 5.06 -1.00
N MET A 145 18.34 4.02 -0.82
CA MET A 145 17.72 3.29 -1.93
C MET A 145 16.89 4.22 -2.80
N GLN A 146 16.98 4.03 -4.10
CA GLN A 146 16.12 4.77 -5.03
C GLN A 146 14.66 4.33 -4.88
N ARG A 147 14.42 3.02 -4.79
CA ARG A 147 13.10 2.40 -4.57
C ARG A 147 13.22 1.26 -3.58
N LEU A 148 12.22 1.10 -2.68
CA LEU A 148 12.19 -0.06 -1.80
C LEU A 148 11.60 -1.27 -2.52
N PHE A 149 10.43 -1.09 -3.16
CA PHE A 149 9.73 -2.15 -3.85
C PHE A 149 9.42 -1.76 -5.29
N ARG A 150 9.65 -2.67 -6.21
CA ARG A 150 9.16 -2.59 -7.57
C ARG A 150 8.36 -3.83 -7.92
N ILE A 151 7.13 -3.64 -8.36
CA ILE A 151 6.27 -4.72 -8.83
C ILE A 151 6.50 -4.86 -10.34
N ASP A 152 7.07 -6.00 -10.74
CA ASP A 152 7.51 -6.25 -12.12
C ASP A 152 6.58 -7.18 -12.90
N GLU A 153 5.56 -7.76 -12.25
CA GLU A 153 4.56 -8.62 -12.86
C GLU A 153 3.15 -8.12 -12.63
N SER A 154 2.20 -8.66 -13.39
CA SER A 154 0.78 -8.37 -13.29
C SER A 154 0.10 -9.26 -12.25
N ASN A 155 -1.04 -8.79 -11.70
CA ASN A 155 -1.83 -9.50 -10.69
C ASN A 155 -1.09 -9.78 -9.38
N VAL A 156 -0.03 -9.04 -9.11
CA VAL A 156 0.73 -9.12 -7.87
C VAL A 156 0.00 -8.39 -6.75
N ARG A 157 -0.06 -9.02 -5.59
CA ARG A 157 -0.51 -8.41 -4.35
C ARG A 157 0.67 -8.13 -3.42
N LEU A 158 0.81 -6.87 -3.02
CA LEU A 158 1.79 -6.45 -2.02
C LEU A 158 1.04 -5.95 -0.79
N LYS A 159 1.22 -6.62 0.34
CA LYS A 159 0.60 -6.26 1.62
C LYS A 159 1.65 -6.00 2.69
N PHE A 160 1.45 -4.94 3.46
CA PHE A 160 2.16 -4.68 4.71
C PHE A 160 1.16 -4.65 5.86
N ASP A 161 1.49 -5.31 6.96
CA ASP A 161 0.69 -5.32 8.17
C ASP A 161 1.58 -5.15 9.41
N ASN A 162 1.28 -4.16 10.21
CA ASN A 162 2.07 -3.79 11.39
C ASN A 162 3.56 -3.64 11.08
N CYS A 163 3.88 -3.00 9.96
CA CYS A 163 5.25 -2.77 9.51
C CYS A 163 5.71 -1.33 9.83
N PHE A 164 7.03 -1.18 9.92
CA PHE A 164 7.68 0.12 9.98
C PHE A 164 8.53 0.30 8.72
N ILE A 165 8.19 1.30 7.87
CA ILE A 165 8.87 1.56 6.59
C ILE A 165 9.53 2.93 6.69
N ASP A 166 10.85 2.99 6.46
CA ASP A 166 11.65 4.17 6.74
C ASP A 166 12.70 4.40 5.65
N HIS A 167 12.90 5.63 5.31
CA HIS A 167 13.90 6.13 4.38
C HIS A 167 13.82 5.53 2.97
N CYS A 168 13.52 6.37 2.01
CA CYS A 168 13.62 6.06 0.60
C CYS A 168 13.93 7.35 -0.17
N ARG A 169 14.74 7.24 -1.21
CA ARG A 169 15.14 8.42 -2.00
C ARG A 169 14.02 8.91 -2.92
N ASN A 170 13.39 7.99 -3.68
CA ASN A 170 12.41 8.37 -4.70
C ASN A 170 11.02 7.79 -4.42
N PHE A 171 10.87 6.46 -4.46
CA PHE A 171 9.57 5.80 -4.32
C PHE A 171 9.66 4.65 -3.33
N CYS A 172 8.71 4.57 -2.41
CA CYS A 172 8.62 3.39 -1.57
C CYS A 172 8.16 2.20 -2.41
N ILE A 173 7.05 2.34 -3.14
CA ILE A 173 6.49 1.29 -3.99
C ILE A 173 6.31 1.85 -5.40
N ARG A 174 6.77 1.12 -6.41
CA ARG A 174 6.49 1.39 -7.80
C ARG A 174 5.82 0.21 -8.47
N THR A 175 4.77 0.48 -9.24
CA THR A 175 4.08 -0.50 -10.07
C THR A 175 3.91 0.03 -11.49
N ASP A 176 4.28 -0.78 -12.47
CA ASP A 176 4.18 -0.46 -13.90
C ASP A 176 3.28 -1.45 -14.67
N ASN A 177 2.89 -2.60 -14.04
CA ASN A 177 2.11 -3.67 -14.66
C ASN A 177 0.65 -3.65 -14.24
N VAL A 178 -0.20 -4.42 -14.93
CA VAL A 178 -1.65 -4.38 -14.75
C VAL A 178 -2.15 -5.10 -13.50
N ASN A 179 -3.28 -4.65 -12.99
CA ASN A 179 -4.13 -5.34 -12.03
C ASN A 179 -3.44 -5.70 -10.70
N ASN A 180 -2.48 -4.85 -10.29
CA ASN A 180 -1.80 -5.04 -9.01
C ASN A 180 -2.62 -4.50 -7.85
N LYS A 181 -2.41 -5.09 -6.68
CA LYS A 181 -3.08 -4.76 -5.42
C LYS A 181 -2.05 -4.35 -4.39
N ILE A 182 -2.21 -3.18 -3.79
CA ILE A 182 -1.28 -2.65 -2.78
C ILE A 182 -2.07 -2.33 -1.51
N TYR A 183 -1.68 -2.95 -0.40
CA TYR A 183 -2.32 -2.79 0.90
C TYR A 183 -1.30 -2.41 1.96
N LEU A 184 -1.55 -1.31 2.63
CA LEU A 184 -0.78 -0.82 3.77
C LEU A 184 -1.74 -0.79 4.97
N ASN A 185 -1.53 -1.68 5.93
CA ASN A 185 -2.36 -1.79 7.12
C ASN A 185 -1.53 -1.61 8.38
N ASN A 186 -2.09 -0.94 9.39
CA ASN A 186 -1.53 -0.84 10.75
C ASN A 186 -0.06 -0.41 10.78
N SER A 187 0.41 0.33 9.78
CA SER A 187 1.83 0.53 9.52
C SER A 187 2.25 1.98 9.70
N THR A 188 3.51 2.18 10.04
CA THR A 188 4.15 3.49 10.08
C THR A 188 5.10 3.66 8.92
N ILE A 189 4.91 4.71 8.13
CA ILE A 189 5.74 5.02 6.95
C ILE A 189 6.30 6.43 7.10
N ARG A 190 7.63 6.59 6.94
CA ARG A 190 8.22 7.91 7.10
C ARG A 190 9.48 8.15 6.26
N ASN A 191 9.89 9.44 6.20
CA ASN A 191 11.17 9.86 5.63
C ASN A 191 11.35 9.46 4.17
N LEU A 192 10.27 9.55 3.39
CA LEU A 192 10.29 9.31 1.96
C LEU A 192 10.72 10.61 1.27
N ALA A 193 12.03 10.86 1.23
CA ALA A 193 12.54 12.14 0.79
C ALA A 193 13.99 12.07 0.35
N LEU A 194 14.29 12.81 -0.68
CA LEU A 194 15.60 13.36 -0.93
C LEU A 194 15.53 14.88 -0.88
N THR A 195 16.31 15.51 -0.02
CA THR A 195 16.33 16.98 0.09
C THR A 195 16.78 17.66 -1.20
N SER A 196 17.59 17.01 -2.02
CA SER A 196 18.05 17.50 -3.32
C SER A 196 17.07 17.23 -4.47
N ASP A 197 16.08 16.34 -4.29
CA ASP A 197 15.04 16.05 -5.29
C ASP A 197 13.68 15.89 -4.60
N PRO A 198 13.09 17.00 -4.15
CA PRO A 198 11.85 16.97 -3.39
C PRO A 198 10.63 16.52 -4.20
N ALA A 199 10.73 16.45 -5.53
CA ALA A 199 9.64 15.95 -6.38
C ALA A 199 9.45 14.43 -6.33
N ASN A 200 10.38 13.70 -5.73
CA ASN A 200 10.46 12.25 -5.81
C ASN A 200 10.16 11.47 -4.51
N GLY A 201 9.93 12.08 -3.39
CA GLY A 201 9.57 11.35 -2.16
C GLY A 201 8.12 10.84 -2.18
N ARG A 202 7.78 9.79 -2.95
CA ARG A 202 6.43 9.24 -3.06
C ARG A 202 6.29 7.93 -2.29
N LEU A 203 5.13 7.75 -1.66
CA LEU A 203 4.82 6.45 -1.05
C LEU A 203 4.51 5.42 -2.13
N ILE A 204 3.58 5.73 -3.05
CA ILE A 204 3.23 4.84 -4.16
C ILE A 204 3.34 5.63 -5.47
N ASP A 205 4.03 5.04 -6.44
CA ASP A 205 4.16 5.55 -7.79
C ASP A 205 3.51 4.55 -8.76
N SER A 206 2.24 4.79 -9.08
CA SER A 206 1.43 3.96 -9.98
C SER A 206 1.58 4.48 -11.39
N ARG A 207 2.09 3.65 -12.30
CA ARG A 207 2.39 4.02 -13.68
C ARG A 207 1.98 2.92 -14.68
N GLY A 208 1.94 3.34 -15.92
CA GLY A 208 1.94 2.45 -17.07
C GLY A 208 0.62 1.80 -17.36
N ASN A 209 0.05 1.05 -16.43
CA ASN A 209 -1.12 0.23 -16.66
C ASN A 209 -2.12 0.30 -15.50
N GLU A 210 -3.36 -0.11 -15.77
CA GLU A 210 -4.47 -0.15 -14.82
C GLU A 210 -4.14 -0.97 -13.58
N GLN A 211 -4.52 -0.45 -12.41
CA GLN A 211 -4.36 -1.11 -11.11
C GLN A 211 -5.72 -1.56 -10.56
N ASP A 212 -5.74 -2.67 -9.84
CA ASP A 212 -6.95 -3.15 -9.17
C ASP A 212 -7.26 -2.29 -7.93
N SER A 213 -6.36 -2.28 -6.93
CA SER A 213 -6.64 -1.59 -5.68
C SER A 213 -5.40 -1.05 -4.99
N ILE A 214 -5.57 0.12 -4.37
CA ILE A 214 -4.61 0.74 -3.47
C ILE A 214 -5.34 1.12 -2.18
N VAL A 215 -4.92 0.53 -1.06
CA VAL A 215 -5.55 0.75 0.25
C VAL A 215 -4.51 1.14 1.29
N ILE A 216 -4.78 2.21 2.03
CA ILE A 216 -4.00 2.66 3.18
C ILE A 216 -4.97 2.73 4.37
N ASN A 217 -4.81 1.82 5.33
CA ASN A 217 -5.73 1.68 6.43
C ASN A 217 -5.00 1.62 7.78
N ASN A 218 -5.45 2.43 8.73
CA ASN A 218 -4.87 2.52 10.08
C ASN A 218 -3.35 2.75 10.05
N CYS A 219 -2.90 3.67 9.18
CA CYS A 219 -1.48 3.98 8.99
C CYS A 219 -1.12 5.37 9.50
N TYR A 220 0.15 5.52 9.85
CA TYR A 220 0.76 6.81 10.14
C TYR A 220 1.85 7.11 9.11
N VAL A 221 1.61 8.11 8.25
CA VAL A 221 2.50 8.50 7.15
C VAL A 221 3.01 9.91 7.39
N TYR A 222 4.32 10.09 7.50
CA TYR A 222 4.86 11.43 7.76
C TYR A 222 6.26 11.67 7.17
N ASN A 223 6.59 12.96 7.01
CA ASN A 223 7.84 13.40 6.38
C ASN A 223 8.01 12.82 4.97
N ASN A 224 6.99 12.98 4.15
CA ASN A 224 6.99 12.59 2.75
C ASN A 224 7.10 13.86 1.87
N THR A 225 8.13 13.97 1.06
CA THR A 225 8.39 15.20 0.31
C THR A 225 7.55 15.40 -0.95
N ALA A 226 6.86 14.36 -1.41
CA ALA A 226 5.99 14.43 -2.58
C ALA A 226 4.62 13.79 -2.32
N HIS A 227 4.06 13.10 -3.30
CA HIS A 227 2.71 12.54 -3.21
C HIS A 227 2.63 11.30 -2.30
N ILE A 228 1.51 11.13 -1.62
CA ILE A 228 1.15 9.84 -1.01
C ILE A 228 1.00 8.80 -2.12
N VAL A 229 0.13 9.06 -3.11
CA VAL A 229 0.02 8.25 -4.31
C VAL A 229 0.12 9.17 -5.53
N ARG A 230 0.96 8.82 -6.48
CA ARG A 230 0.96 9.41 -7.82
C ARG A 230 0.32 8.44 -8.79
N PHE A 231 -0.79 8.84 -9.35
CA PHE A 231 -1.43 8.17 -10.46
C PHE A 231 -0.95 8.81 -11.77
N ASP A 232 -0.06 8.17 -12.48
CA ASP A 232 0.53 8.69 -13.72
C ASP A 232 -0.38 8.42 -14.93
N ASN A 233 -1.57 9.04 -14.94
CA ASN A 233 -2.64 8.81 -15.93
C ASN A 233 -3.11 7.35 -16.01
N VAL A 234 -3.12 6.66 -14.88
CA VAL A 234 -3.43 5.23 -14.78
C VAL A 234 -4.73 5.03 -14.03
N VAL A 235 -5.64 4.27 -14.61
CA VAL A 235 -6.88 3.88 -13.94
C VAL A 235 -6.58 2.99 -12.75
N THR A 236 -7.25 3.26 -11.63
CA THR A 236 -7.24 2.41 -10.44
C THR A 236 -8.68 2.12 -10.06
N ASN A 237 -9.07 0.84 -10.00
CA ASN A 237 -10.46 0.46 -9.78
C ASN A 237 -10.93 0.83 -8.38
N TYR A 238 -10.08 0.64 -7.36
CA TYR A 238 -10.39 1.02 -5.99
C TYR A 238 -9.23 1.76 -5.31
N PHE A 239 -9.53 2.91 -4.73
CA PHE A 239 -8.60 3.66 -3.89
C PHE A 239 -9.22 3.96 -2.52
N GLY A 240 -8.64 3.42 -1.46
CA GLY A 240 -9.10 3.60 -0.09
C GLY A 240 -8.06 4.22 0.82
N ILE A 241 -8.44 5.26 1.58
CA ILE A 241 -7.65 5.79 2.71
C ILE A 241 -8.56 5.85 3.92
N LYS A 242 -8.27 5.02 4.94
CA LYS A 242 -9.14 4.90 6.11
C LYS A 242 -8.34 4.95 7.40
N HIS A 243 -8.89 5.60 8.43
CA HIS A 243 -8.37 5.62 9.79
C HIS A 243 -6.88 5.99 9.90
N SER A 244 -6.38 6.81 8.98
CA SER A 244 -4.96 7.07 8.83
C SER A 244 -4.61 8.53 9.14
N THR A 245 -3.38 8.75 9.57
CA THR A 245 -2.84 10.08 9.82
C THR A 245 -1.72 10.39 8.86
N PHE A 246 -1.83 11.53 8.19
CA PHE A 246 -0.84 12.05 7.26
C PHE A 246 -0.31 13.37 7.80
N TYR A 247 1.00 13.43 8.03
CA TYR A 247 1.63 14.61 8.59
C TYR A 247 2.87 15.00 7.79
N ASN A 248 3.00 16.29 7.50
CA ASN A 248 4.15 16.84 6.78
C ASN A 248 4.39 16.14 5.43
N VAL A 249 3.35 16.15 4.57
CA VAL A 249 3.38 15.62 3.20
C VAL A 249 3.49 16.77 2.21
N GLY A 250 4.51 16.75 1.35
CA GLY A 250 4.90 17.90 0.52
C GLY A 250 3.91 18.27 -0.56
N HIS A 251 3.24 17.32 -1.20
CA HIS A 251 2.28 17.57 -2.25
C HIS A 251 0.85 17.26 -1.83
N HIS A 252 -0.11 17.78 -2.59
CA HIS A 252 -1.53 17.50 -2.44
C HIS A 252 -1.83 16.01 -2.64
N ILE A 253 -2.97 15.58 -2.15
CA ILE A 253 -3.46 14.22 -2.39
C ILE A 253 -4.10 14.18 -3.78
N GLN A 254 -3.44 13.48 -4.67
CA GLN A 254 -3.88 13.30 -6.04
C GLN A 254 -4.75 12.04 -6.12
N ILE A 255 -5.97 12.20 -6.63
CA ILE A 255 -6.90 11.09 -6.89
C ILE A 255 -7.26 11.16 -8.36
N ASN A 256 -6.29 10.85 -9.19
CA ASN A 256 -6.49 10.83 -10.63
C ASN A 256 -6.91 9.44 -11.04
N TYR A 257 -7.95 9.35 -11.86
CA TYR A 257 -8.36 8.12 -12.52
C TYR A 257 -8.81 6.96 -11.60
N ALA A 258 -9.08 7.21 -10.31
CA ALA A 258 -9.69 6.19 -9.45
C ALA A 258 -11.19 6.07 -9.74
N ILE A 259 -11.68 4.84 -9.95
CA ILE A 259 -13.09 4.57 -10.25
C ILE A 259 -13.93 4.63 -8.97
N LYS A 260 -13.50 3.91 -7.95
CA LYS A 260 -14.12 3.95 -6.62
C LYS A 260 -13.13 4.52 -5.61
N VAL A 261 -13.55 5.56 -4.87
CA VAL A 261 -12.72 6.22 -3.86
C VAL A 261 -13.42 6.23 -2.53
N GLU A 262 -12.75 5.77 -1.48
CA GLU A 262 -13.22 5.82 -0.10
C GLU A 262 -12.19 6.49 0.80
N ILE A 263 -12.57 7.60 1.42
CA ILE A 263 -11.71 8.35 2.33
C ILE A 263 -12.46 8.59 3.63
N GLU A 264 -12.08 7.87 4.68
CA GLU A 264 -12.85 7.81 5.92
C GLU A 264 -11.96 7.98 7.15
N ASN A 265 -12.41 8.83 8.09
CA ASN A 265 -11.82 8.95 9.44
C ASN A 265 -10.31 9.22 9.43
N ASN A 266 -9.83 10.11 8.55
CA ASN A 266 -8.42 10.43 8.42
C ASN A 266 -8.08 11.79 9.04
N ILE A 267 -6.82 11.94 9.45
CA ILE A 267 -6.24 13.21 9.87
C ILE A 267 -5.18 13.62 8.86
N PHE A 268 -5.33 14.83 8.30
CA PHE A 268 -4.37 15.43 7.42
C PHE A 268 -3.84 16.72 8.04
N ALA A 269 -2.55 16.78 8.36
CA ALA A 269 -1.92 17.94 8.94
C ALA A 269 -0.65 18.31 8.19
N ASN A 270 -0.50 19.57 7.81
CA ASN A 270 0.62 20.07 7.01
C ASN A 270 0.84 19.24 5.73
N VAL A 271 -0.24 19.06 4.95
CA VAL A 271 -0.23 18.37 3.65
C VAL A 271 -0.34 19.41 2.54
N GLY A 272 0.40 19.22 1.43
CA GLY A 272 0.41 20.13 0.29
C GLY A 272 1.31 21.37 0.45
N TRP A 273 2.20 21.40 1.43
CA TRP A 273 2.98 22.58 1.77
C TRP A 273 4.07 22.97 0.75
N LYS A 274 4.43 22.08 -0.18
CA LYS A 274 5.38 22.33 -1.28
C LYS A 274 4.73 22.74 -2.58
N SER A 275 3.43 22.87 -2.60
CA SER A 275 2.76 23.17 -3.84
C SER A 275 3.22 24.50 -4.40
N SER A 276 3.59 24.52 -5.69
CA SER A 276 3.77 25.74 -6.48
C SER A 276 2.45 26.52 -6.53
N ALA A 277 2.47 27.78 -6.90
CA ALA A 277 1.34 28.71 -6.88
C ALA A 277 0.03 28.22 -7.58
N GLU A 278 0.04 27.06 -8.22
CA GLU A 278 -1.11 26.43 -8.82
C GLU A 278 -1.88 25.50 -7.85
N SER A 279 -1.40 25.32 -6.65
CA SER A 279 -1.86 24.22 -5.82
C SER A 279 -2.00 24.56 -4.33
N ASP A 280 -2.68 25.63 -4.00
CA ASP A 280 -3.37 25.75 -2.69
C ASP A 280 -4.48 24.70 -2.54
N VAL A 281 -4.39 23.63 -3.35
CA VAL A 281 -5.36 22.53 -3.42
C VAL A 281 -4.87 21.39 -2.57
N PHE A 282 -5.58 21.12 -1.50
CA PHE A 282 -5.36 19.95 -0.63
C PHE A 282 -5.62 18.64 -1.38
N TRP A 283 -6.63 18.64 -2.25
CA TRP A 283 -7.05 17.51 -3.08
C TRP A 283 -7.02 17.89 -4.56
N GLN A 284 -6.45 17.02 -5.37
CA GLN A 284 -6.64 17.08 -6.82
C GLN A 284 -7.40 15.84 -7.28
N ILE A 285 -8.58 16.06 -7.79
CA ILE A 285 -9.43 15.02 -8.38
C ILE A 285 -9.47 15.29 -9.88
N SER A 286 -9.07 14.32 -10.68
CA SER A 286 -9.20 14.37 -12.13
C SER A 286 -10.04 13.21 -12.60
N ILE A 287 -11.07 13.53 -13.38
CA ILE A 287 -11.85 12.51 -14.08
C ILE A 287 -10.96 11.95 -15.20
N PRO A 288 -10.91 10.63 -15.39
CA PRO A 288 -10.13 10.02 -16.45
C PRO A 288 -10.50 10.63 -17.81
N LYS A 289 -9.51 11.12 -18.54
CA LYS A 289 -9.73 11.53 -19.92
C LYS A 289 -9.78 10.30 -20.80
N LYS A 290 -10.67 10.34 -21.80
CA LYS A 290 -10.72 9.29 -22.83
C LYS A 290 -9.38 9.27 -23.56
N ASP A 291 -8.56 8.29 -23.27
CA ASP A 291 -7.37 7.98 -24.03
C ASP A 291 -7.54 6.57 -24.63
N GLU A 292 -6.56 6.14 -25.38
CA GLU A 292 -6.60 4.83 -26.04
C GLU A 292 -6.70 3.64 -25.06
N ARG A 293 -6.53 3.89 -23.76
CA ARG A 293 -6.57 2.90 -22.67
C ARG A 293 -7.89 2.91 -21.89
N ALA A 294 -8.61 4.02 -21.95
CA ALA A 294 -9.92 4.17 -21.32
C ALA A 294 -11.01 3.76 -22.32
N GLN A 295 -11.62 2.60 -22.12
CA GLN A 295 -12.60 2.04 -23.05
C GLN A 295 -13.85 2.90 -23.26
N ASP A 296 -14.32 3.61 -22.24
CA ASP A 296 -15.41 4.59 -22.35
C ASP A 296 -15.51 5.44 -21.07
N ILE A 297 -15.24 6.73 -21.19
CA ILE A 297 -15.34 7.68 -20.07
C ILE A 297 -16.79 7.80 -19.58
N SER A 298 -17.78 7.69 -20.44
CA SER A 298 -19.18 7.79 -20.02
C SER A 298 -19.57 6.68 -19.06
N THR A 299 -18.98 5.49 -19.24
CA THR A 299 -19.17 4.34 -18.36
C THR A 299 -18.38 4.50 -17.05
N LEU A 300 -17.15 5.01 -17.12
CA LEU A 300 -16.33 5.28 -15.93
C LEU A 300 -16.94 6.37 -15.05
N ASP A 301 -17.46 7.44 -15.66
CA ASP A 301 -18.09 8.57 -14.94
C ASP A 301 -19.31 8.13 -14.14
N SER A 302 -20.11 7.19 -14.68
CA SER A 302 -21.26 6.63 -13.99
C SER A 302 -20.88 5.67 -12.83
N GLN A 303 -19.63 5.18 -12.81
CA GLN A 303 -19.12 4.26 -11.78
C GLN A 303 -18.27 4.96 -10.72
N LEU A 304 -17.86 6.20 -10.94
CA LEU A 304 -17.08 6.95 -9.97
C LEU A 304 -17.89 7.16 -8.69
N LYS A 305 -17.49 6.51 -7.62
CA LYS A 305 -18.06 6.70 -6.28
C LYS A 305 -17.06 7.43 -5.42
N PHE A 306 -17.47 8.56 -4.89
CA PHE A 306 -16.66 9.37 -4.00
C PHE A 306 -17.37 9.56 -2.66
N MET A 307 -16.75 9.09 -1.58
CA MET A 307 -17.28 9.19 -0.23
C MET A 307 -16.25 9.83 0.70
N ILE A 308 -16.56 11.01 1.23
CA ILE A 308 -15.80 11.67 2.29
C ILE A 308 -16.68 11.65 3.54
N LYS A 309 -16.19 11.05 4.59
CA LYS A 309 -16.81 11.06 5.92
C LYS A 309 -15.89 11.73 6.93
#